data_76a8e720f4a69a9c07128d0b7d727d05
#
_entry.id   76a8e720f4a69a9c07128d0b7d727d05
#
_cell.length_a   1.000
_cell.length_b   1.000
_cell.length_c   1.000
_cell.angle_alpha   90.00
_cell.angle_beta   90.00
_cell.angle_gamma   90.00
#
_symmetry.space_group_name_H-M   'P 1'
#
loop_
_entity.id
_entity.type
_entity.pdbx_description
1 polymer ?
#
loop_
_entity_poly.entity_id
_entity_poly.type
_entity_poly.pdbx_seq_one_letter_code
_entity_poly.pdbx_strand_id
1 'polypeptide(L)'
;MIVGGMVLWDVTRSSAFIAFACYTLSVAWGISLTARSFRPPVAPQFDYHRFVAMLGFLALLTHVGTLLFDHFSGIHPRTLLGIHTTWPVLLGVIAFWIAMALPVSFHLKQRKILVNQKFWRGFHYFGYSVWALALIHGIAQGTDTGSIWALAAYGTSAAIVGGVAWWRWFEAPVKAKKPAAKRPAAREAAGD
;
A
#
# COMPACT_ATOMS: atom_id res chain seq x y z
N MET A 1 -9.65 -26.74 24.35
CA MET A 1 -8.62 -25.68 24.29
C MET A 1 -7.74 -25.75 23.04
N ILE A 2 -7.30 -26.90 22.58
CA ILE A 2 -6.39 -27.05 21.40
C ILE A 2 -7.04 -26.57 20.09
N VAL A 3 -8.32 -26.88 19.87
CA VAL A 3 -9.04 -26.49 18.63
C VAL A 3 -9.14 -24.95 18.44
N GLY A 4 -9.34 -24.20 19.52
CA GLY A 4 -9.43 -22.73 19.44
C GLY A 4 -8.10 -22.07 19.04
N GLY A 5 -6.97 -22.59 19.51
CA GLY A 5 -5.64 -22.11 19.12
C GLY A 5 -5.32 -22.36 17.65
N MET A 6 -5.71 -23.51 17.11
CA MET A 6 -5.53 -23.80 15.68
C MET A 6 -6.34 -22.85 14.79
N VAL A 7 -7.60 -22.57 15.15
CA VAL A 7 -8.45 -21.65 14.38
C VAL A 7 -7.89 -20.23 14.40
N LEU A 8 -7.46 -19.72 15.56
CA LEU A 8 -6.84 -18.38 15.66
C LEU A 8 -5.57 -18.30 14.81
N TRP A 9 -4.74 -19.32 14.83
CA TRP A 9 -3.53 -19.39 14.02
C TRP A 9 -3.82 -19.39 12.52
N ASP A 10 -4.83 -20.13 12.06
CA ASP A 10 -5.25 -20.16 10.67
C ASP A 10 -5.82 -18.79 10.23
N VAL A 11 -6.60 -18.14 11.08
CA VAL A 11 -7.09 -16.77 10.81
C VAL A 11 -5.93 -15.78 10.74
N THR A 12 -4.95 -15.88 11.64
CA THR A 12 -3.75 -15.03 11.64
C THR A 12 -3.00 -15.15 10.32
N ARG A 13 -2.74 -16.36 9.87
CA ARG A 13 -2.02 -16.61 8.62
C ARG A 13 -2.80 -16.13 7.39
N SER A 14 -4.07 -16.52 7.30
CA SER A 14 -4.93 -16.16 6.17
C SER A 14 -5.09 -14.63 6.07
N SER A 15 -5.33 -13.96 7.18
CA SER A 15 -5.47 -12.49 7.20
C SER A 15 -4.15 -11.78 6.84
N ALA A 16 -2.98 -12.34 7.20
CA ALA A 16 -1.68 -11.82 6.77
C ALA A 16 -1.52 -11.87 5.25
N PHE A 17 -1.82 -13.01 4.62
CA PHE A 17 -1.74 -13.15 3.16
C PHE A 17 -2.76 -12.28 2.44
N ILE A 18 -3.99 -12.15 2.95
CA ILE A 18 -5.00 -11.24 2.41
C ILE A 18 -4.52 -9.78 2.50
N ALA A 19 -4.00 -9.35 3.65
CA ALA A 19 -3.44 -8.01 3.83
C ALA A 19 -2.30 -7.77 2.83
N PHE A 20 -1.36 -8.70 2.71
CA PHE A 20 -0.22 -8.60 1.80
C PHE A 20 -0.65 -8.53 0.33
N ALA A 21 -1.61 -9.36 -0.10
CA ALA A 21 -2.16 -9.31 -1.46
C ALA A 21 -2.86 -7.96 -1.75
N CYS A 22 -3.67 -7.47 -0.82
CA CYS A 22 -4.33 -6.18 -0.94
C CYS A 22 -3.33 -5.03 -1.02
N TYR A 23 -2.27 -5.01 -0.18
CA TYR A 23 -1.22 -3.99 -0.27
C TYR A 23 -0.43 -4.09 -1.57
N THR A 24 -0.15 -5.30 -2.07
CA THR A 24 0.47 -5.51 -3.39
C THR A 24 -0.36 -4.85 -4.49
N LEU A 25 -1.66 -5.15 -4.54
CA LEU A 25 -2.59 -4.58 -5.53
C LEU A 25 -2.73 -3.06 -5.37
N SER A 26 -2.83 -2.57 -4.14
CA SER A 26 -2.94 -1.14 -3.85
C SER A 26 -1.69 -0.38 -4.28
N VAL A 27 -0.49 -0.90 -3.99
CA VAL A 27 0.79 -0.29 -4.39
C VAL A 27 0.95 -0.32 -5.91
N ALA A 28 0.74 -1.48 -6.55
CA ALA A 28 0.83 -1.60 -8.00
C ALA A 28 -0.13 -0.65 -8.72
N TRP A 29 -1.38 -0.57 -8.24
CA TRP A 29 -2.38 0.36 -8.77
C TRP A 29 -1.97 1.81 -8.54
N GLY A 30 -1.50 2.15 -7.34
CA GLY A 30 -1.01 3.50 -7.00
C GLY A 30 0.14 3.96 -7.92
N ILE A 31 1.09 3.07 -8.25
CA ILE A 31 2.15 3.34 -9.22
C ILE A 31 1.54 3.59 -10.60
N SER A 32 0.61 2.72 -11.05
CA SER A 32 -0.05 2.84 -12.35
C SER A 32 -0.81 4.17 -12.52
N LEU A 33 -1.45 4.67 -11.46
CA LEU A 33 -2.13 5.97 -11.48
C LEU A 33 -1.17 7.16 -11.70
N THR A 34 0.11 6.99 -11.43
CA THR A 34 1.13 8.00 -11.72
C THR A 34 1.74 7.86 -13.11
N ALA A 35 1.47 6.76 -13.81
CA ALA A 35 1.95 6.51 -15.15
C ALA A 35 1.27 7.42 -16.17
N ARG A 36 2.03 7.93 -17.14
CA ARG A 36 1.55 8.92 -18.11
C ARG A 36 0.74 8.29 -19.24
N SER A 37 1.02 7.04 -19.56
CA SER A 37 0.31 6.25 -20.58
C SER A 37 -1.00 5.68 -20.06
N PHE A 38 -1.12 5.51 -18.74
CA PHE A 38 -2.33 4.99 -18.11
C PHE A 38 -3.28 6.14 -17.77
N ARG A 39 -4.30 6.33 -18.60
CA ARG A 39 -5.31 7.40 -18.44
C ARG A 39 -6.74 6.84 -18.46
N PRO A 40 -7.09 5.97 -17.54
CA PRO A 40 -8.49 5.54 -17.43
C PRO A 40 -9.36 6.67 -16.83
N PRO A 41 -10.71 6.59 -16.86
CA PRO A 41 -11.60 7.58 -16.24
C PRO A 41 -11.28 7.78 -14.76
N VAL A 42 -11.10 9.02 -14.32
CA VAL A 42 -10.40 9.38 -13.06
C VAL A 42 -11.13 8.92 -11.78
N ALA A 43 -12.45 8.94 -11.75
CA ALA A 43 -13.20 8.72 -10.51
C ALA A 43 -13.16 7.27 -9.98
N PRO A 44 -13.46 6.22 -10.74
CA PRO A 44 -13.52 4.85 -10.20
C PRO A 44 -12.16 4.29 -9.78
N GLN A 45 -11.05 4.87 -10.24
CA GLN A 45 -9.71 4.37 -9.97
C GLN A 45 -9.20 4.70 -8.59
N PHE A 46 -9.46 5.92 -8.11
CA PHE A 46 -9.14 6.31 -6.74
C PHE A 46 -10.00 5.55 -5.75
N ASP A 47 -11.25 5.26 -6.11
CA ASP A 47 -12.15 4.48 -5.26
C ASP A 47 -11.68 3.02 -5.17
N TYR A 48 -11.21 2.42 -6.28
CA TYR A 48 -10.61 1.09 -6.27
C TYR A 48 -9.35 1.04 -5.39
N HIS A 49 -8.41 1.97 -5.57
CA HIS A 49 -7.20 2.05 -4.73
C HIS A 49 -7.55 2.16 -3.25
N ARG A 50 -8.50 3.02 -2.90
CA ARG A 50 -8.96 3.22 -1.51
C ARG A 50 -9.64 1.98 -0.96
N PHE A 51 -10.51 1.35 -1.76
CA PHE A 51 -11.22 0.14 -1.35
C PHE A 51 -10.25 -1.00 -1.05
N VAL A 52 -9.32 -1.28 -1.95
CA VAL A 52 -8.33 -2.36 -1.76
C VAL A 52 -7.40 -2.06 -0.59
N ALA A 53 -6.96 -0.79 -0.43
CA ALA A 53 -6.14 -0.38 0.71
C ALA A 53 -6.90 -0.55 2.04
N MET A 54 -8.20 -0.23 2.08
CA MET A 54 -9.03 -0.40 3.29
C MET A 54 -9.24 -1.88 3.61
N LEU A 55 -9.48 -2.71 2.60
CA LEU A 55 -9.60 -4.16 2.78
C LEU A 55 -8.31 -4.75 3.35
N GLY A 56 -7.15 -4.34 2.80
CA GLY A 56 -5.84 -4.74 3.32
C GLY A 56 -5.61 -4.26 4.77
N PHE A 57 -6.06 -3.05 5.09
CA PHE A 57 -5.99 -2.51 6.43
C PHE A 57 -6.85 -3.30 7.44
N LEU A 58 -8.07 -3.66 7.08
CA LEU A 58 -8.93 -4.51 7.93
C LEU A 58 -8.33 -5.90 8.13
N ALA A 59 -7.77 -6.50 7.07
CA ALA A 59 -7.09 -7.78 7.17
C ALA A 59 -5.82 -7.68 8.05
N LEU A 60 -5.07 -6.57 7.99
CA LEU A 60 -3.94 -6.31 8.88
C LEU A 60 -4.37 -6.18 10.33
N LEU A 61 -5.47 -5.47 10.61
CA LEU A 61 -6.01 -5.39 11.97
C LEU A 61 -6.45 -6.76 12.50
N THR A 62 -7.04 -7.59 11.63
CA THR A 62 -7.39 -8.97 11.98
C THR A 62 -6.13 -9.78 12.30
N HIS A 63 -5.09 -9.69 11.47
CA HIS A 63 -3.81 -10.36 11.69
C HIS A 63 -3.18 -10.00 13.03
N VAL A 64 -3.03 -8.70 13.31
CA VAL A 64 -2.43 -8.24 14.57
C VAL A 64 -3.34 -8.55 15.75
N GLY A 65 -4.66 -8.38 15.61
CA GLY A 65 -5.63 -8.69 16.65
C GLY A 65 -5.57 -10.16 17.05
N THR A 66 -5.62 -11.07 16.08
CA THR A 66 -5.56 -12.52 16.38
C THR A 66 -4.23 -12.92 17.02
N LEU A 67 -3.09 -12.33 16.61
CA LEU A 67 -1.80 -12.56 17.28
C LEU A 67 -1.81 -12.17 18.75
N LEU A 68 -2.46 -11.05 19.11
CA LEU A 68 -2.54 -10.61 20.51
C LEU A 68 -3.44 -11.48 21.40
N PHE A 69 -4.42 -12.14 20.80
CA PHE A 69 -5.32 -13.08 21.51
C PHE A 69 -4.82 -14.53 21.48
N ASP A 70 -3.86 -14.85 20.61
CA ASP A 70 -3.28 -16.17 20.54
C ASP A 70 -2.13 -16.34 21.54
N HIS A 71 -2.41 -17.03 22.63
CA HIS A 71 -1.43 -17.32 23.68
C HIS A 71 -0.21 -18.13 23.18
N PHE A 72 -0.35 -18.86 22.07
CA PHE A 72 0.75 -19.65 21.50
C PHE A 72 1.70 -18.81 20.62
N SER A 73 1.26 -17.66 20.14
CA SER A 73 2.08 -16.78 19.28
C SER A 73 3.29 -16.17 20.00
N GLY A 74 3.23 -16.08 21.33
CA GLY A 74 4.24 -15.37 22.14
C GLY A 74 4.27 -13.86 21.91
N ILE A 75 3.31 -13.31 21.14
CA ILE A 75 3.20 -11.88 20.85
C ILE A 75 2.38 -11.21 21.94
N HIS A 76 2.97 -10.22 22.59
CA HIS A 76 2.34 -9.46 23.64
C HIS A 76 2.12 -8.00 23.20
N PRO A 77 1.22 -7.22 23.85
CA PRO A 77 1.01 -5.81 23.51
C PRO A 77 2.28 -4.96 23.50
N ARG A 78 3.26 -5.25 24.36
CA ARG A 78 4.57 -4.57 24.37
C ARG A 78 5.42 -4.86 23.13
N THR A 79 5.17 -5.96 22.42
CA THR A 79 5.81 -6.26 21.13
C THR A 79 5.45 -5.18 20.09
N LEU A 80 4.23 -4.63 20.13
CA LEU A 80 3.83 -3.53 19.25
C LEU A 80 4.58 -2.22 19.53
N LEU A 81 5.27 -2.12 20.67
CA LEU A 81 6.18 -1.01 20.99
C LEU A 81 7.62 -1.33 20.58
N GLY A 82 7.88 -2.46 19.93
CA GLY A 82 9.22 -2.91 19.56
C GLY A 82 10.05 -3.44 20.72
N ILE A 83 9.42 -3.74 21.89
CA ILE A 83 10.11 -4.20 23.08
C ILE A 83 10.19 -5.72 23.06
N HIS A 84 11.39 -6.27 23.33
CA HIS A 84 11.65 -7.72 23.36
C HIS A 84 11.18 -8.44 22.09
N THR A 85 11.59 -7.95 20.94
CA THR A 85 11.20 -8.50 19.63
C THR A 85 12.42 -8.88 18.79
N THR A 86 12.26 -9.87 17.91
CA THR A 86 13.25 -10.22 16.90
C THR A 86 13.20 -9.24 15.73
N TRP A 87 14.30 -9.12 14.96
CA TRP A 87 14.33 -8.20 13.83
C TRP A 87 13.22 -8.45 12.78
N PRO A 88 12.81 -9.70 12.45
CA PRO A 88 11.73 -9.89 11.51
C PRO A 88 10.37 -9.40 12.03
N VAL A 89 10.10 -9.62 13.32
CA VAL A 89 8.89 -9.12 13.97
C VAL A 89 8.90 -7.60 14.04
N LEU A 90 10.06 -6.99 14.32
CA LEU A 90 10.22 -5.52 14.34
C LEU A 90 9.86 -4.89 12.99
N LEU A 91 10.22 -5.53 11.86
CA LEU A 91 9.82 -5.04 10.53
C LEU A 91 8.29 -5.04 10.37
N GLY A 92 7.61 -6.08 10.85
CA GLY A 92 6.14 -6.15 10.88
C GLY A 92 5.52 -5.05 11.75
N VAL A 93 6.11 -4.78 12.92
CA VAL A 93 5.68 -3.69 13.83
C VAL A 93 5.83 -2.32 13.15
N ILE A 94 6.95 -2.06 12.50
CA ILE A 94 7.18 -0.80 11.77
C ILE A 94 6.16 -0.66 10.64
N ALA A 95 5.97 -1.73 9.84
CA ALA A 95 4.96 -1.74 8.77
C ALA A 95 3.56 -1.47 9.31
N PHE A 96 3.19 -2.08 10.43
CA PHE A 96 1.90 -1.87 11.09
C PHE A 96 1.68 -0.40 11.47
N TRP A 97 2.64 0.25 12.13
CA TRP A 97 2.49 1.65 12.54
C TRP A 97 2.43 2.61 11.36
N ILE A 98 3.20 2.35 10.30
CA ILE A 98 3.10 3.14 9.07
C ILE A 98 1.71 2.93 8.44
N ALA A 99 1.24 1.68 8.36
CA ALA A 99 -0.08 1.36 7.82
C ALA A 99 -1.23 1.98 8.64
N MET A 100 -1.08 2.12 9.96
CA MET A 100 -2.02 2.85 10.82
C MET A 100 -2.03 4.36 10.54
N ALA A 101 -0.86 4.95 10.32
CA ALA A 101 -0.72 6.39 10.12
C ALA A 101 -1.25 6.85 8.74
N LEU A 102 -1.21 6.00 7.71
CA LEU A 102 -1.64 6.34 6.36
C LEU A 102 -3.13 6.72 6.27
N PRO A 103 -4.12 5.90 6.72
CA PRO A 103 -5.52 6.27 6.68
C PRO A 103 -5.84 7.45 7.60
N VAL A 104 -5.16 7.56 8.74
CA VAL A 104 -5.28 8.73 9.63
C VAL A 104 -4.86 10.00 8.90
N SER A 105 -3.70 9.99 8.23
CA SER A 105 -3.20 11.14 7.47
C SER A 105 -4.15 11.55 6.34
N PHE A 106 -4.76 10.57 5.66
CA PHE A 106 -5.77 10.81 4.64
C PHE A 106 -7.03 11.45 5.21
N HIS A 107 -7.52 10.96 6.35
CA HIS A 107 -8.68 11.52 7.03
C HIS A 107 -8.43 12.97 7.49
N LEU A 108 -7.25 13.24 8.08
CA LEU A 108 -6.85 14.59 8.47
C LEU A 108 -6.77 15.54 7.26
N LYS A 109 -6.30 15.05 6.12
CA LYS A 109 -6.30 15.82 4.87
C LYS A 109 -7.73 16.13 4.41
N GLN A 110 -8.64 15.14 4.42
CA GLN A 110 -10.03 15.36 4.03
C GLN A 110 -10.71 16.41 4.91
N ARG A 111 -10.40 16.43 6.20
CA ARG A 111 -10.90 17.44 7.14
C ARG A 111 -10.18 18.78 7.06
N LYS A 112 -9.32 18.99 6.07
CA LYS A 112 -8.52 20.22 5.87
C LYS A 112 -7.61 20.59 7.07
N ILE A 113 -7.37 19.65 7.99
CA ILE A 113 -6.44 19.84 9.12
C ILE A 113 -5.00 19.77 8.60
N LEU A 114 -4.73 18.85 7.68
CA LEU A 114 -3.45 18.69 6.97
C LEU A 114 -3.53 19.41 5.63
N VAL A 115 -3.17 20.68 5.60
CA VAL A 115 -3.36 21.55 4.43
C VAL A 115 -2.23 21.40 3.42
N ASN A 116 -1.02 21.01 3.84
CA ASN A 116 0.13 20.91 2.94
C ASN A 116 0.07 19.66 2.06
N GLN A 117 -0.33 19.85 0.81
CA GLN A 117 -0.46 18.79 -0.19
C GLN A 117 0.89 18.12 -0.53
N LYS A 118 2.01 18.86 -0.49
CA LYS A 118 3.34 18.31 -0.80
C LYS A 118 3.78 17.38 0.33
N PHE A 119 3.59 17.80 1.59
CA PHE A 119 3.88 16.98 2.76
C PHE A 119 3.06 15.71 2.76
N TRP A 120 1.73 15.82 2.57
CA TRP A 120 0.85 14.64 2.53
C TRP A 120 1.26 13.65 1.43
N ARG A 121 1.62 14.14 0.26
CA ARG A 121 2.07 13.30 -0.85
C ARG A 121 3.37 12.57 -0.51
N GLY A 122 4.34 13.27 0.09
CA GLY A 122 5.59 12.68 0.58
C GLY A 122 5.33 11.59 1.63
N PHE A 123 4.45 11.88 2.59
CA PHE A 123 4.06 10.91 3.61
C PHE A 123 3.35 9.68 3.00
N HIS A 124 2.50 9.88 2.02
CA HIS A 124 1.77 8.79 1.35
C HIS A 124 2.71 7.77 0.66
N TYR A 125 3.90 8.19 0.24
CA TYR A 125 4.91 7.28 -0.33
C TYR A 125 5.44 6.25 0.67
N PHE A 126 5.27 6.44 1.98
CA PHE A 126 5.54 5.39 2.96
C PHE A 126 4.66 4.14 2.78
N GLY A 127 3.58 4.21 1.99
CA GLY A 127 2.83 3.04 1.56
C GLY A 127 3.69 2.00 0.83
N TYR A 128 4.73 2.43 0.09
CA TYR A 128 5.69 1.49 -0.52
C TYR A 128 6.52 0.76 0.53
N SER A 129 6.90 1.46 1.60
CA SER A 129 7.63 0.85 2.71
C SER A 129 6.79 -0.18 3.45
N VAL A 130 5.47 0.03 3.60
CA VAL A 130 4.56 -0.96 4.21
C VAL A 130 4.63 -2.27 3.43
N TRP A 131 4.52 -2.22 2.10
CA TRP A 131 4.58 -3.40 1.25
C TRP A 131 5.95 -4.09 1.33
N ALA A 132 7.06 -3.35 1.23
CA ALA A 132 8.41 -3.91 1.25
C ALA A 132 8.74 -4.56 2.61
N LEU A 133 8.38 -3.88 3.71
CA LEU A 133 8.58 -4.40 5.06
C LEU A 133 7.70 -5.65 5.32
N ALA A 134 6.45 -5.65 4.83
CA ALA A 134 5.56 -6.79 4.93
C ALA A 134 6.09 -8.00 4.13
N LEU A 135 6.66 -7.78 2.95
CA LEU A 135 7.29 -8.82 2.15
C LEU A 135 8.48 -9.46 2.90
N ILE A 136 9.39 -8.64 3.42
CA ILE A 136 10.57 -9.13 4.15
C ILE A 136 10.14 -9.81 5.45
N HIS A 137 9.21 -9.22 6.19
CA HIS A 137 8.63 -9.79 7.40
C HIS A 137 7.99 -11.15 7.12
N GLY A 138 7.16 -11.24 6.08
CA GLY A 138 6.48 -12.49 5.70
C GLY A 138 7.45 -13.59 5.30
N ILE A 139 8.50 -13.27 4.55
CA ILE A 139 9.54 -14.26 4.17
C ILE A 139 10.34 -14.70 5.39
N ALA A 140 10.70 -13.80 6.29
CA ALA A 140 11.60 -14.10 7.41
C ALA A 140 10.89 -14.71 8.63
N GLN A 141 9.59 -14.42 8.82
CA GLN A 141 8.80 -14.84 9.99
C GLN A 141 7.68 -15.84 9.63
N GLY A 142 7.29 -15.90 8.35
CA GLY A 142 6.18 -16.72 7.89
C GLY A 142 6.48 -18.21 8.04
N THR A 143 5.62 -18.95 8.75
CA THR A 143 5.72 -20.41 8.93
C THR A 143 5.50 -21.17 7.62
N ASP A 144 4.87 -20.55 6.63
CA ASP A 144 4.59 -21.12 5.31
C ASP A 144 5.68 -20.86 4.29
N THR A 145 6.71 -20.09 4.62
CA THR A 145 7.77 -19.69 3.67
C THR A 145 8.51 -20.88 3.05
N GLY A 146 8.53 -22.04 3.72
CA GLY A 146 9.06 -23.27 3.15
C GLY A 146 8.17 -23.91 2.08
N SER A 147 6.94 -23.43 1.87
CA SER A 147 6.03 -23.99 0.88
C SER A 147 6.15 -23.28 -0.48
N ILE A 148 5.96 -24.06 -1.57
CA ILE A 148 6.03 -23.52 -2.94
C ILE A 148 4.98 -22.44 -3.18
N TRP A 149 3.78 -22.60 -2.64
CA TRP A 149 2.71 -21.62 -2.84
C TRP A 149 3.00 -20.27 -2.17
N ALA A 150 3.60 -20.27 -0.97
CA ALA A 150 3.97 -19.04 -0.29
C ALA A 150 5.12 -18.33 -1.01
N LEU A 151 6.14 -19.06 -1.45
CA LEU A 151 7.22 -18.52 -2.28
C LEU A 151 6.68 -17.96 -3.60
N ALA A 152 5.74 -18.66 -4.24
CA ALA A 152 5.08 -18.16 -5.45
C ALA A 152 4.29 -16.87 -5.18
N ALA A 153 3.58 -16.78 -4.06
CA ALA A 153 2.84 -15.56 -3.68
C ALA A 153 3.79 -14.37 -3.46
N TYR A 154 4.90 -14.56 -2.73
CA TYR A 154 5.90 -13.50 -2.53
C TYR A 154 6.60 -13.12 -3.84
N GLY A 155 7.00 -14.10 -4.65
CA GLY A 155 7.65 -13.85 -5.95
C GLY A 155 6.72 -13.15 -6.94
N THR A 156 5.46 -13.57 -7.02
CA THR A 156 4.46 -12.91 -7.87
C THR A 156 4.20 -11.47 -7.41
N SER A 157 4.09 -11.23 -6.11
CA SER A 157 3.93 -9.89 -5.56
C SER A 157 5.12 -8.99 -5.94
N ALA A 158 6.34 -9.48 -5.75
CA ALA A 158 7.55 -8.75 -6.12
C ALA A 158 7.63 -8.48 -7.62
N ALA A 159 7.26 -9.46 -8.46
CA ALA A 159 7.22 -9.31 -9.92
C ALA A 159 6.18 -8.27 -10.37
N ILE A 160 4.97 -8.27 -9.78
CA ILE A 160 3.92 -7.30 -10.09
C ILE A 160 4.40 -5.88 -9.75
N VAL A 161 4.82 -5.64 -8.50
CA VAL A 161 5.21 -4.30 -8.05
C VAL A 161 6.48 -3.85 -8.77
N GLY A 162 7.47 -4.73 -8.90
CA GLY A 162 8.72 -4.44 -9.62
C GLY A 162 8.49 -4.17 -11.11
N GLY A 163 7.64 -4.96 -11.77
CA GLY A 163 7.30 -4.79 -13.19
C GLY A 163 6.57 -3.48 -13.45
N VAL A 164 5.58 -3.12 -12.61
CA VAL A 164 4.87 -1.85 -12.74
C VAL A 164 5.80 -0.66 -12.43
N ALA A 165 6.67 -0.77 -11.44
CA ALA A 165 7.65 0.26 -11.12
C ALA A 165 8.66 0.43 -12.26
N TRP A 166 9.16 -0.67 -12.82
CA TRP A 166 10.03 -0.68 -13.99
C TRP A 166 9.37 0.02 -15.18
N TRP A 167 8.17 -0.45 -15.56
CA TRP A 167 7.40 0.17 -16.64
C TRP A 167 7.24 1.68 -16.44
N ARG A 168 6.87 2.10 -15.24
CA ARG A 168 6.70 3.52 -14.89
C ARG A 168 8.01 4.32 -15.00
N TRP A 169 9.15 3.72 -14.65
CA TRP A 169 10.47 4.36 -14.72
C TRP A 169 10.90 4.61 -16.15
N PHE A 170 10.71 3.64 -17.04
CA PHE A 170 11.13 3.71 -18.45
C PHE A 170 10.10 4.37 -19.36
N GLU A 171 8.96 4.75 -18.85
CA GLU A 171 7.95 5.45 -19.62
C GLU A 171 8.48 6.82 -20.10
N ALA A 172 8.60 6.98 -21.43
CA ALA A 172 9.11 8.21 -22.03
C ALA A 172 8.29 9.43 -21.60
N PRO A 173 8.92 10.58 -21.31
CA PRO A 173 8.21 11.81 -20.98
C PRO A 173 7.31 12.22 -22.15
N VAL A 174 6.01 12.25 -21.91
CA VAL A 174 5.07 12.79 -22.91
C VAL A 174 5.47 14.23 -23.17
N LYS A 175 5.91 14.53 -24.41
CA LYS A 175 6.17 15.92 -24.82
C LYS A 175 4.93 16.73 -24.53
N ALA A 176 5.03 17.74 -23.67
CA ALA A 176 3.93 18.66 -23.42
C ALA A 176 3.48 19.23 -24.76
N LYS A 177 2.20 19.02 -25.12
CA LYS A 177 1.63 19.71 -26.28
C LYS A 177 1.84 21.21 -26.04
N LYS A 178 2.67 21.87 -26.88
CA LYS A 178 2.80 23.33 -26.84
C LYS A 178 1.39 23.90 -26.86
N PRO A 179 1.05 24.83 -25.95
CA PRO A 179 -0.23 25.53 -26.05
C PRO A 179 -0.36 26.06 -27.47
N ALA A 180 -1.50 25.78 -28.13
CA ALA A 180 -1.78 26.34 -29.43
C ALA A 180 -1.58 27.85 -29.29
N ALA A 181 -0.70 28.43 -30.10
CA ALA A 181 -0.50 29.87 -30.11
C ALA A 181 -1.87 30.53 -30.24
N LYS A 182 -2.24 31.37 -29.28
CA LYS A 182 -3.46 32.16 -29.40
C LYS A 182 -3.41 32.84 -30.77
N ARG A 183 -4.34 32.46 -31.67
CA ARG A 183 -4.52 33.21 -32.92
C ARG A 183 -4.65 34.70 -32.54
N PRO A 184 -3.85 35.62 -33.13
CA PRO A 184 -4.07 37.03 -32.93
C PRO A 184 -5.55 37.30 -33.21
N ALA A 185 -6.22 37.96 -32.27
CA ALA A 185 -7.56 38.47 -32.54
C ALA A 185 -7.47 39.28 -33.83
N ALA A 186 -8.26 38.83 -34.83
CA ALA A 186 -8.41 39.63 -36.04
C ALA A 186 -8.78 41.06 -35.59
N ARG A 187 -7.89 41.99 -35.88
CA ARG A 187 -8.21 43.41 -35.77
C ARG A 187 -9.50 43.60 -36.57
N GLU A 188 -10.62 43.79 -35.89
CA GLU A 188 -11.79 44.35 -36.51
C GLU A 188 -11.30 45.66 -37.15
N ALA A 189 -11.24 45.65 -38.45
CA ALA A 189 -11.10 46.84 -39.24
C ALA A 189 -12.37 47.67 -38.97
N ALA A 190 -12.29 48.59 -38.04
CA ALA A 190 -13.14 49.75 -38.02
C ALA A 190 -12.74 50.53 -39.26
N GLY A 191 -13.51 50.43 -40.30
CA GLY A 191 -13.57 51.33 -41.43
C GLY A 191 -14.92 51.97 -41.39
N ASP A 192 -14.87 53.26 -41.14
CA ASP A 192 -15.81 54.29 -41.49
C ASP A 192 -17.32 54.00 -41.54
#